data_b087f01dd5127900094f27be93307afc
#
_entry.id   b087f01dd5127900094f27be93307afc
#
_cell.length_a   1.000
_cell.length_b   1.000
_cell.length_c   1.000
_cell.angle_alpha   90.00
_cell.angle_beta   90.00
_cell.angle_gamma   90.00
#
_symmetry.space_group_name_H-M   'P 1'
#
loop_
_entity.id
_entity.type
_entity.pdbx_description
1 polymer ?
#
loop_
_entity_poly.entity_id
_entity_poly.type
_entity_poly.pdbx_seq_one_letter_code
_entity_poly.pdbx_strand_id
1 'polypeptide(L)'
;MQKIKYFIKERIDKIVLPDSLGFGLIFTDHVFEMDYNPGKGWHNPVIKPLENLSMHPATMFIHYGQAIFEGLKAYKTEKGDVVIFRPDEHFKRLNRSAKRLCIPEVDVDFMLYALKELVAIDQDWIPAKKGESLYIRPFVFGTDAVLGVRPSVTYKLIILLSPVGAYYPEGFKPVKILAEGDYVRAVRKGLGEAKTPANYAASLLASQEAKEKGFTQVLWLDGIEQKYIEEVGTMNIFIRFKKEIATPKLTGGILPGVTRKSVLQILNDWEMKVYERLIPMQEVVDEYKKGNVLGVFGTGTAAVISMVGLLKYKDIEMKFDEYDFALKLFNEITAIQYGTKPDRYNWLTCVEKKQVEV
;
A
#
# COMPACT_ATOMS: atom_id res chain seq x y z
N MET A 1 -2.96 -10.43 -26.57
CA MET A 1 -2.05 -9.83 -25.56
C MET A 1 -0.74 -9.43 -26.22
N GLN A 2 -0.12 -8.33 -25.78
CA GLN A 2 1.24 -7.98 -26.22
C GLN A 2 2.23 -9.06 -25.73
N LYS A 3 3.25 -9.36 -26.55
CA LYS A 3 4.27 -10.34 -26.18
C LYS A 3 5.36 -9.67 -25.35
N ILE A 4 5.62 -10.18 -24.14
CA ILE A 4 6.72 -9.71 -23.27
C ILE A 4 8.04 -10.19 -23.85
N LYS A 5 9.06 -9.33 -23.89
CA LYS A 5 10.45 -9.70 -24.18
C LYS A 5 11.15 -10.03 -22.86
N TYR A 6 12.01 -11.04 -22.89
CA TYR A 6 12.73 -11.50 -21.71
C TYR A 6 14.22 -11.37 -21.92
N PHE A 7 14.91 -10.72 -20.99
CA PHE A 7 16.36 -10.70 -20.84
C PHE A 7 16.67 -11.17 -19.43
N ILE A 8 16.91 -12.47 -19.27
CA ILE A 8 17.04 -13.10 -17.96
C ILE A 8 18.52 -13.12 -17.59
N LYS A 9 18.83 -12.65 -16.39
CA LYS A 9 20.14 -12.77 -15.79
C LYS A 9 20.28 -14.18 -15.22
N GLU A 10 21.19 -14.97 -15.76
CA GLU A 10 21.57 -16.25 -15.17
C GLU A 10 22.17 -16.00 -13.77
N ARG A 11 21.63 -16.71 -12.80
CA ARG A 11 22.14 -16.69 -11.43
C ARG A 11 22.90 -17.98 -11.17
N ILE A 12 24.20 -17.86 -10.90
CA ILE A 12 25.08 -18.97 -10.57
C ILE A 12 24.97 -19.30 -9.06
N ASP A 13 24.85 -18.26 -8.21
CA ASP A 13 24.84 -18.41 -6.77
C ASP A 13 23.41 -18.48 -6.19
N LYS A 14 23.28 -19.25 -5.10
CA LYS A 14 22.03 -19.31 -4.35
C LYS A 14 21.76 -17.96 -3.67
N ILE A 15 20.49 -17.52 -3.70
CA ILE A 15 20.08 -16.30 -2.98
C ILE A 15 20.21 -16.54 -1.47
N VAL A 16 21.00 -15.67 -0.83
CA VAL A 16 21.12 -15.63 0.62
C VAL A 16 20.51 -14.32 1.10
N LEU A 17 19.35 -14.41 1.72
CA LEU A 17 18.68 -13.24 2.33
C LEU A 17 19.32 -12.96 3.70
N PRO A 18 19.55 -11.69 4.06
CA PRO A 18 20.04 -11.34 5.39
C PRO A 18 19.00 -11.64 6.47
N ASP A 19 19.42 -11.81 7.72
CA ASP A 19 18.55 -12.11 8.86
C ASP A 19 17.47 -11.03 9.10
N SER A 20 17.78 -9.78 8.75
CA SER A 20 16.85 -8.64 8.80
C SER A 20 16.74 -8.00 7.43
N LEU A 21 15.58 -8.14 6.81
CA LEU A 21 15.32 -7.63 5.46
C LEU A 21 15.03 -6.12 5.44
N GLY A 22 14.56 -5.54 6.55
CA GLY A 22 14.03 -4.18 6.52
C GLY A 22 12.83 -4.04 5.59
N PHE A 23 12.63 -2.82 5.07
CA PHE A 23 11.54 -2.56 4.11
C PHE A 23 12.05 -1.75 2.90
N GLY A 24 12.08 -2.38 1.71
CA GLY A 24 12.45 -1.72 0.46
C GLY A 24 13.94 -1.39 0.31
N LEU A 25 14.82 -2.10 1.00
CA LEU A 25 16.29 -1.89 0.95
C LEU A 25 17.00 -2.89 0.04
N ILE A 26 16.36 -4.03 -0.23
CA ILE A 26 16.88 -5.11 -1.06
C ILE A 26 15.94 -5.25 -2.26
N PHE A 27 16.49 -5.44 -3.44
CA PHE A 27 15.74 -5.63 -4.67
C PHE A 27 16.08 -6.97 -5.30
N THR A 28 15.14 -7.51 -6.08
CA THR A 28 15.36 -8.74 -6.83
C THR A 28 16.20 -8.48 -8.08
N ASP A 29 16.53 -9.54 -8.83
CA ASP A 29 17.41 -9.41 -10.00
C ASP A 29 16.75 -8.73 -11.19
N HIS A 30 15.42 -8.81 -11.32
CA HIS A 30 14.71 -8.37 -12.51
C HIS A 30 13.69 -7.29 -12.23
N VAL A 31 13.35 -6.57 -13.29
CA VAL A 31 12.34 -5.52 -13.33
C VAL A 31 11.45 -5.72 -14.55
N PHE A 32 10.15 -5.41 -14.42
CA PHE A 32 9.28 -5.25 -15.58
C PHE A 32 9.21 -3.78 -15.97
N GLU A 33 9.34 -3.48 -17.26
CA GLU A 33 9.19 -2.15 -17.84
C GLU A 33 8.26 -2.16 -19.04
N MET A 34 7.56 -1.05 -19.25
CA MET A 34 6.73 -0.79 -20.42
C MET A 34 6.68 0.72 -20.70
N ASP A 35 6.71 1.11 -21.96
CA ASP A 35 6.66 2.51 -22.41
C ASP A 35 5.27 2.87 -22.94
N TYR A 36 4.92 4.18 -22.86
CA TYR A 36 3.77 4.74 -23.50
C TYR A 36 4.18 5.89 -24.42
N ASN A 37 3.72 5.86 -25.68
CA ASN A 37 3.85 6.94 -26.64
C ASN A 37 2.52 7.21 -27.34
N PRO A 38 2.23 8.48 -27.69
CA PRO A 38 1.06 8.79 -28.53
C PRO A 38 1.05 7.97 -29.82
N GLY A 39 -0.11 7.47 -30.22
CA GLY A 39 -0.30 6.66 -31.43
C GLY A 39 0.10 5.19 -31.28
N LYS A 40 0.96 4.82 -30.34
CA LYS A 40 1.32 3.42 -30.05
C LYS A 40 0.61 2.87 -28.82
N GLY A 41 0.17 3.75 -27.92
CA GLY A 41 -0.33 3.34 -26.61
C GLY A 41 0.79 2.76 -25.74
N TRP A 42 0.43 1.89 -24.79
CA TRP A 42 1.40 1.09 -24.01
C TRP A 42 2.05 0.05 -24.91
N HIS A 43 3.40 0.00 -24.93
CA HIS A 43 4.16 -0.87 -25.81
C HIS A 43 5.52 -1.25 -25.20
N ASN A 44 6.29 -2.10 -25.88
CA ASN A 44 7.61 -2.59 -25.47
C ASN A 44 7.62 -3.22 -24.05
N PRO A 45 6.70 -4.13 -23.71
CA PRO A 45 6.77 -4.81 -22.43
C PRO A 45 8.02 -5.68 -22.38
N VAL A 46 8.83 -5.51 -21.31
CA VAL A 46 10.09 -6.24 -21.14
C VAL A 46 10.33 -6.61 -19.68
N ILE A 47 10.81 -7.82 -19.44
CA ILE A 47 11.43 -8.23 -18.17
C ILE A 47 12.93 -8.32 -18.42
N LYS A 48 13.70 -7.59 -17.64
CA LYS A 48 15.17 -7.47 -17.80
C LYS A 48 15.85 -7.34 -16.44
N PRO A 49 17.19 -7.50 -16.38
CA PRO A 49 17.94 -7.20 -15.17
C PRO A 49 17.67 -5.79 -14.64
N LEU A 50 17.62 -5.66 -13.31
CA LEU A 50 17.45 -4.36 -12.66
C LEU A 50 18.70 -3.50 -12.86
N GLU A 51 18.51 -2.34 -13.45
CA GLU A 51 19.56 -1.37 -13.76
C GLU A 51 19.13 0.05 -13.40
N ASN A 52 20.10 0.97 -13.32
CA ASN A 52 19.81 2.38 -13.13
C ASN A 52 19.07 2.97 -14.34
N LEU A 53 18.13 3.86 -14.09
CA LEU A 53 17.44 4.61 -15.14
C LEU A 53 18.27 5.85 -15.54
N SER A 54 18.51 6.01 -16.84
CA SER A 54 19.05 7.25 -17.38
C SER A 54 17.90 8.16 -17.81
N MET A 55 17.86 9.39 -17.28
CA MET A 55 16.80 10.36 -17.58
C MET A 55 17.35 11.75 -17.82
N HIS A 56 16.71 12.50 -18.72
CA HIS A 56 17.04 13.89 -18.94
C HIS A 56 16.69 14.72 -17.68
N PRO A 57 17.52 15.69 -17.24
CA PRO A 57 17.25 16.49 -16.03
C PRO A 57 15.89 17.22 -16.03
N ALA A 58 15.39 17.63 -17.20
CA ALA A 58 14.09 18.25 -17.36
C ALA A 58 12.93 17.25 -17.45
N THR A 59 13.13 15.97 -17.14
CA THR A 59 12.05 14.98 -17.10
C THR A 59 10.94 15.44 -16.14
N MET A 60 9.73 15.60 -16.66
CA MET A 60 8.59 16.24 -15.99
C MET A 60 8.31 15.67 -14.59
N PHE A 61 8.41 14.37 -14.43
CA PHE A 61 8.20 13.69 -13.15
C PHE A 61 9.17 14.19 -12.06
N ILE A 62 10.42 14.54 -12.40
CA ILE A 62 11.46 14.93 -11.43
C ILE A 62 11.09 16.25 -10.72
N HIS A 63 10.44 17.18 -11.42
CA HIS A 63 10.17 18.52 -10.88
C HIS A 63 8.68 18.89 -10.78
N TYR A 64 7.76 18.15 -11.43
CA TYR A 64 6.32 18.31 -11.26
C TYR A 64 5.63 17.13 -10.57
N GLY A 65 6.34 16.01 -10.35
CA GLY A 65 5.83 14.89 -9.59
C GLY A 65 4.66 14.15 -10.23
N GLN A 66 4.47 14.23 -11.57
CA GLN A 66 3.41 13.49 -12.26
C GLN A 66 3.74 12.01 -12.28
N ALA A 67 3.38 11.33 -11.19
CA ALA A 67 3.59 9.90 -10.99
C ALA A 67 2.48 9.31 -10.11
N ILE A 68 2.25 8.00 -10.29
CA ILE A 68 1.37 7.17 -9.48
C ILE A 68 2.08 5.87 -9.14
N PHE A 69 1.67 5.23 -8.06
CA PHE A 69 2.25 3.94 -7.68
C PHE A 69 1.27 3.04 -6.96
N GLU A 70 1.64 1.78 -6.84
CA GLU A 70 0.95 0.80 -6.04
C GLU A 70 1.90 0.10 -5.07
N GLY A 71 1.34 -0.65 -4.15
CA GLY A 71 2.09 -1.50 -3.25
C GLY A 71 1.25 -2.68 -2.85
N LEU A 72 1.68 -3.87 -3.25
CA LEU A 72 1.06 -5.14 -2.93
C LEU A 72 2.12 -6.17 -2.57
N LYS A 73 1.71 -7.38 -2.20
CA LYS A 73 2.64 -8.41 -1.71
C LYS A 73 2.36 -9.76 -2.34
N ALA A 74 3.44 -10.50 -2.58
CA ALA A 74 3.40 -11.93 -2.82
C ALA A 74 3.92 -12.70 -1.61
N TYR A 75 3.38 -13.89 -1.41
CA TYR A 75 3.67 -14.75 -0.28
C TYR A 75 4.00 -16.15 -0.74
N LYS A 76 4.85 -16.83 0.01
CA LYS A 76 5.05 -18.26 -0.11
C LYS A 76 4.15 -18.97 0.89
N THR A 77 3.25 -19.82 0.40
CA THR A 77 2.33 -20.56 1.26
C THR A 77 3.07 -21.68 2.00
N GLU A 78 2.45 -22.24 3.05
CA GLU A 78 3.01 -23.42 3.74
C GLU A 78 3.23 -24.61 2.83
N LYS A 79 2.48 -24.72 1.73
CA LYS A 79 2.65 -25.76 0.70
C LYS A 79 3.76 -25.46 -0.31
N GLY A 80 4.36 -24.27 -0.21
CA GLY A 80 5.41 -23.80 -1.12
C GLY A 80 4.88 -23.11 -2.38
N ASP A 81 3.56 -22.97 -2.55
CA ASP A 81 2.98 -22.23 -3.66
C ASP A 81 3.24 -20.74 -3.50
N VAL A 82 3.35 -20.03 -4.62
CA VAL A 82 3.47 -18.56 -4.64
C VAL A 82 2.12 -17.95 -4.97
N VAL A 83 1.70 -17.01 -4.13
CA VAL A 83 0.42 -16.30 -4.30
C VAL A 83 0.59 -14.79 -4.16
N ILE A 84 -0.20 -14.03 -4.90
CA ILE A 84 -0.25 -12.57 -4.83
C ILE A 84 -1.61 -12.15 -4.28
N PHE A 85 -1.63 -11.27 -3.28
CA PHE A 85 -2.85 -10.85 -2.62
C PHE A 85 -3.53 -9.70 -3.34
N ARG A 86 -4.73 -9.94 -3.92
CA ARG A 86 -5.64 -8.99 -4.58
C ARG A 86 -4.99 -8.10 -5.65
N PRO A 87 -4.14 -8.63 -6.55
CA PRO A 87 -3.43 -7.79 -7.52
C PRO A 87 -4.38 -7.04 -8.47
N ASP A 88 -5.53 -7.61 -8.80
CA ASP A 88 -6.56 -6.98 -9.64
C ASP A 88 -7.09 -5.67 -9.03
N GLU A 89 -7.39 -5.65 -7.73
CA GLU A 89 -7.85 -4.45 -7.02
C GLU A 89 -6.77 -3.36 -6.99
N HIS A 90 -5.50 -3.75 -6.90
CA HIS A 90 -4.38 -2.82 -6.97
C HIS A 90 -4.24 -2.20 -8.36
N PHE A 91 -4.32 -2.96 -9.44
CA PHE A 91 -4.26 -2.39 -10.79
C PHE A 91 -5.51 -1.57 -11.14
N LYS A 92 -6.70 -1.98 -10.69
CA LYS A 92 -7.90 -1.13 -10.78
C LYS A 92 -7.73 0.20 -10.06
N ARG A 93 -7.06 0.22 -8.89
CA ARG A 93 -6.76 1.45 -8.15
C ARG A 93 -5.65 2.26 -8.82
N LEU A 94 -4.65 1.63 -9.41
CA LEU A 94 -3.64 2.29 -10.24
C LEU A 94 -4.31 3.10 -11.36
N ASN A 95 -5.28 2.51 -12.07
CA ASN A 95 -6.04 3.17 -13.13
C ASN A 95 -6.89 4.35 -12.60
N ARG A 96 -7.52 4.21 -11.43
CA ARG A 96 -8.21 5.35 -10.80
C ARG A 96 -7.24 6.51 -10.49
N SER A 97 -6.05 6.18 -9.98
CA SER A 97 -4.99 7.19 -9.76
C SER A 97 -4.49 7.78 -11.08
N ALA A 98 -4.33 6.96 -12.12
CA ALA A 98 -3.92 7.38 -13.45
C ALA A 98 -4.90 8.40 -14.04
N LYS A 99 -6.19 8.10 -14.03
CA LYS A 99 -7.25 9.00 -14.48
C LYS A 99 -7.18 10.37 -13.77
N ARG A 100 -6.94 10.37 -12.45
CA ARG A 100 -6.88 11.62 -11.65
C ARG A 100 -5.69 12.50 -12.04
N LEU A 101 -4.58 11.90 -12.47
CA LEU A 101 -3.34 12.61 -12.85
C LEU A 101 -3.12 12.70 -14.38
N CYS A 102 -4.15 12.45 -15.18
CA CYS A 102 -4.06 12.49 -16.66
C CYS A 102 -3.00 11.53 -17.22
N ILE A 103 -2.78 10.39 -16.57
CA ILE A 103 -1.89 9.32 -17.01
C ILE A 103 -2.74 8.29 -17.77
N PRO A 104 -2.28 7.72 -18.89
CA PRO A 104 -3.01 6.67 -19.61
C PRO A 104 -3.24 5.42 -18.73
N GLU A 105 -4.46 4.91 -18.76
CA GLU A 105 -4.81 3.68 -18.03
C GLU A 105 -4.12 2.47 -18.66
N VAL A 106 -3.83 1.46 -17.85
CA VAL A 106 -3.25 0.17 -18.28
C VAL A 106 -4.33 -0.89 -18.40
N ASP A 107 -4.09 -1.88 -19.26
CA ASP A 107 -4.90 -3.10 -19.31
C ASP A 107 -4.63 -3.94 -18.06
N VAL A 108 -5.65 -4.13 -17.22
CA VAL A 108 -5.54 -4.84 -15.94
C VAL A 108 -5.17 -6.30 -16.16
N ASP A 109 -5.75 -6.98 -17.14
CA ASP A 109 -5.50 -8.39 -17.40
C ASP A 109 -4.07 -8.61 -17.92
N PHE A 110 -3.59 -7.70 -18.77
CA PHE A 110 -2.19 -7.73 -19.21
C PHE A 110 -1.24 -7.47 -18.04
N MET A 111 -1.54 -6.54 -17.14
CA MET A 111 -0.70 -6.25 -15.99
C MET A 111 -0.67 -7.41 -14.98
N LEU A 112 -1.79 -8.12 -14.81
CA LEU A 112 -1.83 -9.35 -14.00
C LEU A 112 -0.95 -10.45 -14.61
N TYR A 113 -1.00 -10.60 -15.93
CA TYR A 113 -0.14 -11.53 -16.63
C TYR A 113 1.34 -11.14 -16.46
N ALA A 114 1.72 -9.90 -16.76
CA ALA A 114 3.10 -9.42 -16.62
C ALA A 114 3.65 -9.53 -15.19
N LEU A 115 2.81 -9.25 -14.19
CA LEU A 115 3.18 -9.39 -12.79
C LEU A 115 3.45 -10.85 -12.42
N LYS A 116 2.59 -11.78 -12.85
CA LYS A 116 2.82 -13.22 -12.61
C LYS A 116 4.12 -13.70 -13.25
N GLU A 117 4.40 -13.25 -14.47
CA GLU A 117 5.66 -13.57 -15.17
C GLU A 117 6.89 -13.10 -14.39
N LEU A 118 6.89 -11.82 -13.95
CA LEU A 118 8.00 -11.25 -13.19
C LEU A 118 8.20 -11.97 -11.85
N VAL A 119 7.10 -12.22 -11.11
CA VAL A 119 7.16 -12.92 -9.82
C VAL A 119 7.61 -14.38 -9.98
N ALA A 120 7.20 -15.07 -11.07
CA ALA A 120 7.63 -16.44 -11.37
C ALA A 120 9.13 -16.54 -11.63
N ILE A 121 9.71 -15.54 -12.32
CA ILE A 121 11.16 -15.46 -12.61
C ILE A 121 11.94 -15.26 -11.32
N ASP A 122 11.51 -14.34 -10.46
CA ASP A 122 12.20 -13.96 -9.23
C ASP A 122 11.63 -14.67 -7.97
N GLN A 123 10.91 -15.77 -8.11
CA GLN A 123 10.23 -16.46 -7.00
C GLN A 123 11.16 -16.92 -5.88
N ASP A 124 12.43 -17.17 -6.17
CA ASP A 124 13.42 -17.58 -5.18
C ASP A 124 13.81 -16.47 -4.21
N TRP A 125 13.48 -15.22 -4.55
CA TRP A 125 13.61 -14.06 -3.67
C TRP A 125 12.48 -13.95 -2.64
N ILE A 126 11.42 -14.77 -2.74
CA ILE A 126 10.29 -14.71 -1.80
C ILE A 126 10.69 -15.37 -0.49
N PRO A 127 10.71 -14.62 0.63
CA PRO A 127 11.08 -15.19 1.92
C PRO A 127 10.08 -16.26 2.35
N ALA A 128 10.58 -17.31 3.01
CA ALA A 128 9.75 -18.40 3.54
C ALA A 128 9.33 -18.18 4.99
N LYS A 129 9.97 -17.23 5.71
CA LYS A 129 9.71 -16.99 7.12
C LYS A 129 8.38 -16.27 7.33
N LYS A 130 7.60 -16.73 8.29
CA LYS A 130 6.31 -16.12 8.64
C LYS A 130 6.49 -14.65 9.04
N GLY A 131 5.64 -13.76 8.49
CA GLY A 131 5.73 -12.32 8.67
C GLY A 131 6.51 -11.63 7.55
N GLU A 132 7.31 -12.35 6.78
CA GLU A 132 8.06 -11.85 5.64
C GLU A 132 7.28 -12.04 4.33
N SER A 133 7.62 -11.29 3.30
CA SER A 133 6.92 -11.32 2.00
C SER A 133 7.75 -10.68 0.90
N LEU A 134 7.36 -10.88 -0.34
CA LEU A 134 7.89 -10.11 -1.46
C LEU A 134 6.98 -8.89 -1.68
N TYR A 135 7.51 -7.70 -1.47
CA TYR A 135 6.82 -6.45 -1.76
C TYR A 135 6.94 -6.12 -3.25
N ILE A 136 5.83 -5.75 -3.84
CA ILE A 136 5.70 -5.44 -5.26
C ILE A 136 5.36 -3.96 -5.40
N ARG A 137 6.15 -3.21 -6.19
CA ARG A 137 6.01 -1.78 -6.40
C ARG A 137 5.80 -1.44 -7.88
N PRO A 138 4.55 -1.51 -8.38
CA PRO A 138 4.22 -0.89 -9.67
C PRO A 138 4.20 0.63 -9.53
N PHE A 139 4.75 1.34 -10.51
CA PHE A 139 4.62 2.79 -10.60
C PHE A 139 4.69 3.27 -12.04
N VAL A 140 4.06 4.40 -12.30
CA VAL A 140 3.99 5.06 -13.61
C VAL A 140 4.37 6.51 -13.44
N PHE A 141 5.18 7.05 -14.36
CA PHE A 141 5.61 8.44 -14.30
C PHE A 141 5.76 9.05 -15.70
N GLY A 142 5.58 10.38 -15.78
CA GLY A 142 5.74 11.16 -17.02
C GLY A 142 7.21 11.30 -17.38
N THR A 143 7.55 11.00 -18.64
CA THR A 143 8.94 10.98 -19.15
C THR A 143 9.31 12.14 -20.06
N ASP A 144 8.36 13.04 -20.41
CA ASP A 144 8.68 14.22 -21.21
C ASP A 144 9.74 15.12 -20.56
N ALA A 145 10.69 15.57 -21.34
CA ALA A 145 11.72 16.54 -20.94
C ALA A 145 11.26 17.96 -21.25
N VAL A 146 10.37 18.53 -20.42
CA VAL A 146 9.78 19.87 -20.61
C VAL A 146 9.65 20.63 -19.31
N LEU A 147 9.67 21.96 -19.38
CA LEU A 147 9.44 22.86 -18.23
C LEU A 147 8.03 23.46 -18.20
N GLY A 148 7.25 23.29 -19.27
CA GLY A 148 5.88 23.78 -19.33
C GLY A 148 4.91 22.87 -18.56
N VAL A 149 3.98 23.47 -17.81
CA VAL A 149 2.99 22.72 -17.01
C VAL A 149 1.87 22.21 -17.94
N ARG A 150 1.88 20.91 -18.16
CA ARG A 150 0.86 20.14 -18.88
C ARG A 150 0.96 18.65 -18.49
N PRO A 151 -0.02 17.80 -18.79
CA PRO A 151 0.20 16.37 -18.71
C PRO A 151 1.36 15.92 -19.62
N SER A 152 2.18 15.00 -19.18
CA SER A 152 3.17 14.32 -20.02
C SER A 152 2.47 13.64 -21.20
N VAL A 153 3.13 13.54 -22.35
CA VAL A 153 2.60 12.77 -23.49
C VAL A 153 3.28 11.40 -23.60
N THR A 154 4.40 11.22 -22.92
CA THR A 154 5.10 9.94 -22.84
C THR A 154 5.22 9.49 -21.39
N TYR A 155 5.14 8.19 -21.14
CA TYR A 155 5.20 7.61 -19.80
C TYR A 155 6.00 6.33 -19.79
N LYS A 156 6.50 5.98 -18.62
CA LYS A 156 7.11 4.68 -18.32
C LYS A 156 6.40 4.03 -17.13
N LEU A 157 6.09 2.74 -17.27
CA LEU A 157 5.61 1.89 -16.20
C LEU A 157 6.75 0.97 -15.78
N ILE A 158 6.93 0.80 -14.47
CA ILE A 158 7.93 -0.09 -13.89
C ILE A 158 7.29 -0.89 -12.76
N ILE A 159 7.66 -2.18 -12.63
CA ILE A 159 7.36 -3.00 -11.46
C ILE A 159 8.67 -3.45 -10.85
N LEU A 160 8.94 -3.01 -9.61
CA LEU A 160 10.05 -3.47 -8.78
C LEU A 160 9.57 -4.52 -7.77
N LEU A 161 10.45 -5.47 -7.45
CA LEU A 161 10.24 -6.47 -6.41
C LEU A 161 11.29 -6.30 -5.30
N SER A 162 10.86 -6.46 -4.04
CA SER A 162 11.73 -6.32 -2.88
C SER A 162 11.34 -7.32 -1.79
N PRO A 163 12.20 -8.25 -1.36
CA PRO A 163 11.96 -9.03 -0.17
C PRO A 163 11.91 -8.10 1.05
N VAL A 164 10.88 -8.24 1.87
CA VAL A 164 10.66 -7.39 3.03
C VAL A 164 10.40 -8.23 4.29
N GLY A 165 10.91 -7.75 5.40
CA GLY A 165 10.67 -8.31 6.71
C GLY A 165 9.27 -7.97 7.25
N ALA A 166 8.99 -8.41 8.47
CA ALA A 166 7.83 -7.97 9.20
C ALA A 166 7.87 -6.44 9.35
N TYR A 167 6.73 -5.78 9.13
CA TYR A 167 6.64 -4.32 9.19
C TYR A 167 7.06 -3.77 10.57
N TYR A 168 6.79 -4.54 11.62
CA TYR A 168 7.25 -4.29 12.97
C TYR A 168 8.27 -5.38 13.35
N PRO A 169 9.59 -5.14 13.26
CA PRO A 169 10.63 -6.13 13.54
C PRO A 169 10.55 -6.67 14.98
N GLU A 170 10.06 -5.85 15.89
CA GLU A 170 9.91 -6.18 17.31
C GLU A 170 8.62 -6.95 17.65
N GLY A 171 7.89 -7.42 16.62
CA GLY A 171 6.60 -8.08 16.73
C GLY A 171 5.41 -7.13 16.64
N PHE A 172 4.21 -7.64 16.92
CA PHE A 172 2.94 -6.91 16.80
C PHE A 172 2.76 -5.96 18.00
N LYS A 173 3.55 -4.86 18.03
CA LYS A 173 3.50 -3.86 19.12
C LYS A 173 2.54 -2.72 18.77
N PRO A 174 1.78 -2.22 19.77
CA PRO A 174 0.93 -1.05 19.59
C PRO A 174 1.73 0.22 19.33
N VAL A 175 1.25 1.04 18.40
CA VAL A 175 1.90 2.31 18.02
C VAL A 175 1.31 3.50 18.76
N LYS A 176 2.11 4.57 18.86
CA LYS A 176 1.70 5.86 19.42
C LYS A 176 1.37 6.80 18.29
N ILE A 177 0.19 7.41 18.34
CA ILE A 177 -0.34 8.26 17.29
C ILE A 177 -0.57 9.69 17.84
N LEU A 178 -0.12 10.70 17.08
CA LEU A 178 -0.42 12.10 17.31
C LEU A 178 -1.49 12.55 16.31
N ALA A 179 -2.62 13.04 16.80
CA ALA A 179 -3.61 13.67 15.93
C ALA A 179 -3.13 15.08 15.57
N GLU A 180 -2.97 15.30 14.25
CA GLU A 180 -2.42 16.52 13.68
C GLU A 180 -3.53 17.54 13.42
N GLY A 181 -3.29 18.79 13.81
CA GLY A 181 -4.21 19.92 13.62
C GLY A 181 -3.62 21.07 12.80
N ASP A 182 -2.29 21.13 12.62
CA ASP A 182 -1.63 22.23 11.92
C ASP A 182 -1.40 21.95 10.44
N TYR A 183 -1.18 20.66 10.12
CA TYR A 183 -0.95 20.22 8.74
C TYR A 183 -2.08 19.34 8.25
N VAL A 184 -2.27 19.31 6.92
CA VAL A 184 -3.23 18.45 6.26
C VAL A 184 -2.52 17.56 5.24
N ARG A 185 -2.92 16.29 5.18
CA ARG A 185 -2.38 15.34 4.19
C ARG A 185 -2.98 15.59 2.80
N ALA A 186 -4.27 15.82 2.76
CA ALA A 186 -5.04 16.02 1.53
C ALA A 186 -6.35 16.77 1.84
N VAL A 187 -6.99 17.26 0.78
CA VAL A 187 -8.31 17.89 0.86
C VAL A 187 -9.30 17.18 -0.05
N ARG A 188 -10.59 17.29 0.24
CA ARG A 188 -11.66 16.83 -0.66
C ARG A 188 -11.49 17.43 -2.05
N LYS A 189 -11.68 16.63 -3.12
CA LYS A 189 -11.44 17.02 -4.52
C LYS A 189 -9.96 17.31 -4.86
N GLY A 190 -9.05 17.17 -3.91
CA GLY A 190 -7.61 17.18 -4.14
C GLY A 190 -7.10 15.84 -4.67
N LEU A 191 -5.93 15.41 -4.19
CA LEU A 191 -5.28 14.17 -4.64
C LEU A 191 -5.42 13.00 -3.65
N GLY A 192 -6.17 13.16 -2.54
CA GLY A 192 -6.20 12.21 -1.43
C GLY A 192 -6.61 10.78 -1.81
N GLU A 193 -7.52 10.63 -2.78
CA GLU A 193 -7.97 9.32 -3.28
C GLU A 193 -7.04 8.69 -4.31
N ALA A 194 -6.05 9.45 -4.83
CA ALA A 194 -5.05 8.93 -5.76
C ALA A 194 -3.78 8.53 -5.02
N LYS A 195 -3.18 7.40 -5.42
CA LYS A 195 -1.92 6.96 -4.86
C LYS A 195 -0.76 7.59 -5.63
N THR A 196 -0.40 8.82 -5.23
CA THR A 196 0.59 9.68 -5.90
C THR A 196 1.64 10.21 -4.92
N PRO A 197 2.90 10.40 -5.35
CA PRO A 197 3.97 10.94 -4.51
C PRO A 197 3.63 12.24 -3.77
N ALA A 198 2.82 13.11 -4.36
CA ALA A 198 2.45 14.39 -3.76
C ALA A 198 1.84 14.25 -2.34
N ASN A 199 0.95 13.25 -2.14
CA ASN A 199 0.34 13.00 -0.84
C ASN A 199 1.37 12.54 0.21
N TYR A 200 2.44 11.88 -0.22
CA TYR A 200 3.50 11.40 0.66
C TYR A 200 4.48 12.52 1.00
N ALA A 201 4.85 13.34 0.02
CA ALA A 201 5.69 14.52 0.25
C ALA A 201 5.03 15.49 1.24
N ALA A 202 3.71 15.74 1.10
CA ALA A 202 2.96 16.60 2.02
C ALA A 202 2.95 16.11 3.47
N SER A 203 3.17 14.81 3.71
CA SER A 203 3.14 14.22 5.06
C SER A 203 4.49 14.22 5.79
N LEU A 204 5.59 14.60 5.13
CA LEU A 204 6.94 14.39 5.67
C LEU A 204 7.21 15.21 6.92
N LEU A 205 6.92 16.52 6.89
CA LEU A 205 7.22 17.42 8.00
C LEU A 205 6.45 17.03 9.27
N ALA A 206 5.12 16.88 9.17
CA ALA A 206 4.30 16.46 10.30
C ALA A 206 4.72 15.09 10.86
N SER A 207 5.12 14.15 9.99
CA SER A 207 5.61 12.84 10.42
C SER A 207 6.94 12.93 11.15
N GLN A 208 7.84 13.82 10.73
CA GLN A 208 9.11 14.07 11.40
C GLN A 208 8.89 14.70 12.78
N GLU A 209 8.08 15.75 12.87
CA GLU A 209 7.74 16.42 14.14
C GLU A 209 7.07 15.47 15.13
N ALA A 210 6.14 14.62 14.65
CA ALA A 210 5.53 13.60 15.48
C ALA A 210 6.57 12.60 16.03
N LYS A 211 7.52 12.18 15.19
CA LYS A 211 8.62 11.28 15.60
C LYS A 211 9.52 11.93 16.66
N GLU A 212 9.86 13.20 16.51
CA GLU A 212 10.66 13.96 17.50
C GLU A 212 9.94 14.07 18.84
N LYS A 213 8.59 14.12 18.83
CA LYS A 213 7.72 14.07 20.02
C LYS A 213 7.50 12.65 20.56
N GLY A 214 8.13 11.61 19.98
CA GLY A 214 8.05 10.20 20.41
C GLY A 214 6.81 9.45 19.93
N PHE A 215 6.13 9.95 18.89
CA PHE A 215 5.01 9.26 18.24
C PHE A 215 5.47 8.53 16.98
N THR A 216 4.79 7.43 16.66
CA THR A 216 5.13 6.59 15.51
C THR A 216 4.50 7.11 14.21
N GLN A 217 3.28 7.65 14.30
CA GLN A 217 2.46 8.06 13.17
C GLN A 217 1.61 9.29 13.52
N VAL A 218 1.09 9.94 12.49
CA VAL A 218 0.15 11.06 12.57
C VAL A 218 -1.26 10.56 12.23
N LEU A 219 -2.27 10.96 13.01
CA LEU A 219 -3.67 10.87 12.63
C LEU A 219 -4.06 12.16 11.90
N TRP A 220 -4.49 12.02 10.67
CA TRP A 220 -4.90 13.14 9.82
C TRP A 220 -6.36 13.48 10.02
N LEU A 221 -6.63 14.77 10.18
CA LEU A 221 -7.97 15.33 10.14
C LEU A 221 -8.26 15.88 8.73
N ASP A 222 -9.52 16.06 8.41
CA ASP A 222 -9.95 16.59 7.13
C ASP A 222 -9.40 18.01 6.89
N GLY A 223 -9.01 18.29 5.66
CA GLY A 223 -8.31 19.52 5.32
C GLY A 223 -9.20 20.77 5.18
N ILE A 224 -10.50 20.71 5.50
CA ILE A 224 -11.43 21.84 5.38
C ILE A 224 -11.87 22.31 6.77
N GLU A 225 -12.39 21.40 7.58
CA GLU A 225 -12.94 21.71 8.91
C GLU A 225 -11.98 21.34 10.03
N GLN A 226 -10.95 20.53 9.75
CA GLN A 226 -10.01 19.94 10.72
C GLN A 226 -10.73 19.26 11.89
N LYS A 227 -11.83 18.63 11.59
CA LYS A 227 -12.77 18.07 12.55
C LYS A 227 -12.92 16.56 12.42
N TYR A 228 -12.92 16.06 11.20
CA TYR A 228 -13.21 14.66 10.91
C TYR A 228 -11.94 13.87 10.68
N ILE A 229 -11.89 12.69 11.27
CA ILE A 229 -10.78 11.74 11.09
C ILE A 229 -10.77 11.26 9.64
N GLU A 230 -9.59 11.18 9.01
CA GLU A 230 -9.42 10.65 7.65
C GLU A 230 -8.53 9.41 7.63
N GLU A 231 -7.25 9.53 7.95
CA GLU A 231 -6.27 8.44 7.85
C GLU A 231 -5.25 8.51 8.99
N VAL A 232 -4.52 7.42 9.22
CA VAL A 232 -3.42 7.36 10.17
C VAL A 232 -2.11 7.03 9.44
N GLY A 233 -1.17 7.99 9.42
CA GLY A 233 0.05 7.88 8.62
C GLY A 233 -0.27 7.68 7.15
N THR A 234 0.04 6.49 6.62
CA THR A 234 -0.25 6.04 5.25
C THR A 234 -1.28 4.91 5.20
N MET A 235 -2.11 4.79 6.23
CA MET A 235 -3.09 3.72 6.43
C MET A 235 -4.49 4.28 6.63
N ASN A 236 -5.51 3.50 6.23
CA ASN A 236 -6.87 3.76 6.68
C ASN A 236 -7.02 3.40 8.17
N ILE A 237 -8.03 3.95 8.83
CA ILE A 237 -8.25 3.78 10.27
C ILE A 237 -9.64 3.22 10.55
N PHE A 238 -9.74 2.42 11.61
CA PHE A 238 -10.97 1.91 12.19
C PHE A 238 -10.99 2.22 13.69
N ILE A 239 -12.17 2.57 14.19
CA ILE A 239 -12.43 2.82 15.60
C ILE A 239 -13.49 1.83 16.07
N ARG A 240 -13.15 1.04 17.07
CA ARG A 240 -14.08 0.08 17.69
C ARG A 240 -14.75 0.72 18.90
N PHE A 241 -15.99 1.07 18.75
CA PHE A 241 -16.87 1.47 19.84
C PHE A 241 -17.57 0.24 20.44
N LYS A 242 -18.16 0.37 21.62
CA LYS A 242 -18.93 -0.72 22.25
C LYS A 242 -20.08 -1.23 21.39
N LYS A 243 -20.73 -0.36 20.61
CA LYS A 243 -21.95 -0.69 19.84
C LYS A 243 -21.71 -0.85 18.35
N GLU A 244 -20.57 -0.38 17.82
CA GLU A 244 -20.26 -0.37 16.39
C GLU A 244 -18.76 -0.32 16.15
N ILE A 245 -18.38 -0.61 14.90
CA ILE A 245 -17.07 -0.28 14.37
C ILE A 245 -17.27 0.82 13.33
N ALA A 246 -16.51 1.90 13.41
CA ALA A 246 -16.58 2.97 12.44
C ALA A 246 -15.26 3.13 11.69
N THR A 247 -15.35 3.43 10.40
CA THR A 247 -14.22 3.87 9.57
C THR A 247 -14.62 5.09 8.77
N PRO A 248 -13.70 6.03 8.53
CA PRO A 248 -14.01 7.22 7.76
C PRO A 248 -14.61 6.91 6.38
N LYS A 249 -15.70 7.61 6.05
CA LYS A 249 -16.32 7.55 4.73
C LYS A 249 -15.35 8.11 3.67
N LEU A 250 -15.26 7.45 2.53
CA LEU A 250 -14.44 7.93 1.41
C LEU A 250 -15.05 9.21 0.82
N THR A 251 -14.40 10.35 1.07
CA THR A 251 -14.89 11.69 0.69
C THR A 251 -14.11 12.32 -0.46
N GLY A 252 -13.13 11.59 -1.04
CA GLY A 252 -12.18 12.11 -2.02
C GLY A 252 -10.87 12.63 -1.40
N GLY A 253 -10.81 12.77 -0.05
CA GLY A 253 -9.58 13.06 0.71
C GLY A 253 -8.84 11.80 1.16
N ILE A 254 -9.47 10.63 1.10
CA ILE A 254 -9.03 9.36 1.68
C ILE A 254 -8.73 8.35 0.57
N LEU A 255 -7.60 7.64 0.68
CA LEU A 255 -7.27 6.56 -0.24
C LEU A 255 -8.19 5.35 -0.01
N PRO A 256 -8.88 4.82 -1.06
CA PRO A 256 -9.69 3.60 -0.94
C PRO A 256 -8.78 2.38 -0.80
N GLY A 257 -8.44 2.03 0.44
CA GLY A 257 -7.48 0.97 0.76
C GLY A 257 -7.97 -0.42 0.38
N VAL A 258 -7.11 -1.24 -0.25
CA VAL A 258 -7.42 -2.64 -0.56
C VAL A 258 -7.55 -3.46 0.72
N THR A 259 -6.65 -3.25 1.69
CA THR A 259 -6.76 -3.90 3.02
C THR A 259 -8.01 -3.43 3.76
N ARG A 260 -8.36 -2.13 3.70
CA ARG A 260 -9.62 -1.61 4.25
C ARG A 260 -10.83 -2.35 3.68
N LYS A 261 -10.88 -2.53 2.36
CA LYS A 261 -11.96 -3.27 1.67
C LYS A 261 -12.03 -4.72 2.16
N SER A 262 -10.87 -5.36 2.37
CA SER A 262 -10.79 -6.72 2.90
C SER A 262 -11.29 -6.81 4.35
N VAL A 263 -10.92 -5.85 5.20
CA VAL A 263 -11.39 -5.76 6.59
C VAL A 263 -12.90 -5.57 6.65
N LEU A 264 -13.46 -4.67 5.84
CA LEU A 264 -14.91 -4.45 5.77
C LEU A 264 -15.66 -5.74 5.39
N GLN A 265 -15.13 -6.51 4.44
CA GLN A 265 -15.73 -7.78 4.04
C GLN A 265 -15.69 -8.82 5.16
N ILE A 266 -14.54 -8.98 5.84
CA ILE A 266 -14.41 -9.89 7.00
C ILE A 266 -15.35 -9.49 8.13
N LEU A 267 -15.43 -8.19 8.46
CA LEU A 267 -16.30 -7.71 9.53
C LEU A 267 -17.78 -7.92 9.22
N ASN A 268 -18.17 -7.78 7.95
CA ASN A 268 -19.51 -8.10 7.49
C ASN A 268 -19.82 -9.60 7.65
N ASP A 269 -18.87 -10.48 7.30
CA ASP A 269 -19.03 -11.93 7.49
C ASP A 269 -19.06 -12.36 8.97
N TRP A 270 -18.46 -11.55 9.83
CA TRP A 270 -18.54 -11.74 11.27
C TRP A 270 -19.81 -11.10 11.88
N GLU A 271 -20.73 -10.63 11.04
CA GLU A 271 -22.00 -9.97 11.42
C GLU A 271 -21.79 -8.77 12.35
N MET A 272 -20.64 -8.12 12.25
CA MET A 272 -20.33 -6.94 13.04
C MET A 272 -21.04 -5.70 12.47
N LYS A 273 -21.52 -4.82 13.35
CA LYS A 273 -22.07 -3.53 12.93
C LYS A 273 -20.95 -2.58 12.53
N VAL A 274 -20.75 -2.40 11.23
CA VAL A 274 -19.69 -1.54 10.68
C VAL A 274 -20.31 -0.40 9.89
N TYR A 275 -19.83 0.83 10.15
CA TYR A 275 -20.32 2.03 9.48
C TYR A 275 -19.19 2.82 8.84
N GLU A 276 -19.36 3.13 7.55
CA GLU A 276 -18.53 4.08 6.81
C GLU A 276 -19.16 5.47 6.95
N ARG A 277 -18.67 6.28 7.88
CA ARG A 277 -19.27 7.57 8.22
C ARG A 277 -18.23 8.66 8.50
N LEU A 278 -18.66 9.90 8.60
CA LEU A 278 -17.83 10.96 9.15
C LEU A 278 -17.67 10.73 10.66
N ILE A 279 -16.45 10.81 11.14
CA ILE A 279 -16.10 10.59 12.56
C ILE A 279 -15.45 11.85 13.08
N PRO A 280 -16.18 12.71 13.84
CA PRO A 280 -15.56 13.85 14.48
C PRO A 280 -14.52 13.38 15.50
N MET A 281 -13.35 14.00 15.53
CA MET A 281 -12.33 13.70 16.55
C MET A 281 -12.84 13.90 17.96
N GLN A 282 -13.68 14.93 18.17
CA GLN A 282 -14.30 15.20 19.45
C GLN A 282 -15.25 14.08 19.91
N GLU A 283 -15.97 13.43 19.00
CA GLU A 283 -16.80 12.26 19.32
C GLU A 283 -15.95 11.13 19.92
N VAL A 284 -14.77 10.88 19.33
CA VAL A 284 -13.86 9.83 19.84
C VAL A 284 -13.37 10.17 21.25
N VAL A 285 -13.04 11.43 21.50
CA VAL A 285 -12.65 11.91 22.83
C VAL A 285 -13.79 11.74 23.85
N ASP A 286 -15.00 12.14 23.48
CA ASP A 286 -16.16 12.07 24.38
C ASP A 286 -16.57 10.63 24.69
N GLU A 287 -16.56 9.76 23.69
CA GLU A 287 -16.85 8.34 23.87
C GLU A 287 -15.73 7.60 24.61
N TYR A 288 -14.46 8.01 24.43
CA TYR A 288 -13.35 7.47 25.22
C TYR A 288 -13.51 7.79 26.70
N LYS A 289 -13.84 9.04 27.06
CA LYS A 289 -14.09 9.45 28.46
C LYS A 289 -15.22 8.68 29.14
N LYS A 290 -16.21 8.21 28.33
CA LYS A 290 -17.31 7.34 28.81
C LYS A 290 -16.91 5.84 28.85
N GLY A 291 -15.69 5.50 28.45
CA GLY A 291 -15.23 4.11 28.34
C GLY A 291 -15.92 3.33 27.19
N ASN A 292 -16.38 4.01 26.15
CA ASN A 292 -17.09 3.40 25.01
C ASN A 292 -16.18 3.15 23.81
N VAL A 293 -14.93 3.65 23.78
CA VAL A 293 -13.96 3.31 22.73
C VAL A 293 -13.11 2.15 23.20
N LEU A 294 -13.27 0.99 22.57
CA LEU A 294 -12.61 -0.27 22.94
C LEU A 294 -11.25 -0.42 22.26
N GLY A 295 -11.01 0.25 21.14
CA GLY A 295 -9.73 0.16 20.44
C GLY A 295 -9.72 0.92 19.13
N VAL A 296 -8.52 1.17 18.63
CA VAL A 296 -8.26 1.85 17.36
C VAL A 296 -7.19 1.07 16.61
N PHE A 297 -7.34 0.91 15.30
CA PHE A 297 -6.34 0.25 14.48
C PHE A 297 -6.28 0.81 13.05
N GLY A 298 -5.07 0.84 12.51
CA GLY A 298 -4.81 1.18 11.11
C GLY A 298 -4.82 -0.05 10.21
N THR A 299 -5.07 0.15 8.91
CA THR A 299 -5.04 -0.93 7.90
C THR A 299 -4.27 -0.50 6.66
N GLY A 300 -3.34 -1.33 6.20
CA GLY A 300 -2.54 -1.05 5.00
C GLY A 300 -1.76 -2.27 4.53
N THR A 301 -1.27 -2.26 3.31
CA THR A 301 -0.53 -3.40 2.72
C THR A 301 0.72 -3.77 3.53
N ALA A 302 1.46 -2.79 4.02
CA ALA A 302 2.72 -3.04 4.71
C ALA A 302 2.51 -3.73 6.07
N ALA A 303 1.68 -3.14 6.94
CA ALA A 303 1.41 -3.61 8.29
C ALA A 303 0.27 -4.64 8.39
N VAL A 304 -0.57 -4.75 7.36
CA VAL A 304 -1.86 -5.45 7.37
C VAL A 304 -2.82 -4.79 8.36
N ILE A 305 -2.62 -4.98 9.65
CA ILE A 305 -3.30 -4.31 10.77
C ILE A 305 -2.22 -3.68 11.67
N SER A 306 -2.43 -2.45 12.11
CA SER A 306 -1.56 -1.73 13.05
C SER A 306 -2.37 -1.30 14.27
N MET A 307 -2.07 -1.86 15.43
CA MET A 307 -2.75 -1.53 16.69
C MET A 307 -2.30 -0.16 17.20
N VAL A 308 -3.24 0.63 17.70
CA VAL A 308 -2.96 1.91 18.36
C VAL A 308 -2.99 1.69 19.87
N GLY A 309 -1.87 1.95 20.55
CA GLY A 309 -1.76 1.88 22.01
C GLY A 309 -1.97 3.24 22.69
N LEU A 310 -1.65 4.31 21.97
CA LEU A 310 -1.84 5.68 22.44
C LEU A 310 -2.28 6.55 21.28
N LEU A 311 -3.36 7.28 21.46
CA LEU A 311 -3.79 8.36 20.57
C LEU A 311 -3.82 9.68 21.37
N LYS A 312 -2.97 10.64 20.99
CA LYS A 312 -2.94 11.96 21.59
C LYS A 312 -3.63 12.97 20.67
N TYR A 313 -4.54 13.73 21.24
CA TYR A 313 -5.19 14.85 20.58
C TYR A 313 -5.20 16.06 21.50
N LYS A 314 -4.49 17.12 21.13
CA LYS A 314 -4.23 18.27 22.00
C LYS A 314 -3.61 17.80 23.32
N ASP A 315 -4.21 18.13 24.45
CA ASP A 315 -3.75 17.76 25.80
C ASP A 315 -4.34 16.42 26.27
N ILE A 316 -5.13 15.73 25.44
CA ILE A 316 -5.84 14.51 25.82
C ILE A 316 -5.07 13.29 25.28
N GLU A 317 -4.68 12.40 26.17
CA GLU A 317 -4.10 11.09 25.86
C GLU A 317 -5.12 9.99 26.06
N MET A 318 -5.40 9.24 24.98
CA MET A 318 -6.29 8.07 24.98
C MET A 318 -5.44 6.81 24.86
N LYS A 319 -5.44 6.00 25.91
CA LYS A 319 -4.67 4.76 25.98
C LYS A 319 -5.59 3.57 25.72
N PHE A 320 -5.10 2.62 24.94
CA PHE A 320 -5.80 1.39 24.61
C PHE A 320 -4.90 0.21 24.95
N ASP A 321 -5.45 -0.81 25.56
CA ASP A 321 -4.78 -2.03 26.01
C ASP A 321 -5.51 -3.31 25.54
N GLU A 322 -6.67 -3.19 24.92
CA GLU A 322 -7.44 -4.30 24.33
C GLU A 322 -7.08 -4.48 22.86
N TYR A 323 -6.23 -5.47 22.56
CA TYR A 323 -5.74 -5.70 21.18
C TYR A 323 -6.28 -6.97 20.53
N ASP A 324 -6.97 -7.83 21.26
CA ASP A 324 -7.43 -9.15 20.79
C ASP A 324 -8.23 -9.09 19.51
N PHE A 325 -9.07 -8.06 19.38
CA PHE A 325 -9.88 -7.88 18.19
C PHE A 325 -9.03 -7.55 16.95
N ALA A 326 -8.07 -6.63 17.06
CA ALA A 326 -7.16 -6.27 15.98
C ALA A 326 -6.24 -7.44 15.63
N LEU A 327 -5.78 -8.20 16.62
CA LEU A 327 -5.00 -9.42 16.45
C LEU A 327 -5.80 -10.52 15.74
N LYS A 328 -7.09 -10.67 16.07
CA LYS A 328 -7.99 -11.61 15.39
C LYS A 328 -8.13 -11.27 13.90
N LEU A 329 -8.31 -9.98 13.55
CA LEU A 329 -8.35 -9.52 12.16
C LEU A 329 -7.01 -9.73 11.43
N PHE A 330 -5.90 -9.41 12.08
CA PHE A 330 -4.56 -9.64 11.54
C PHE A 330 -4.35 -11.13 11.22
N ASN A 331 -4.67 -12.01 12.17
CA ASN A 331 -4.53 -13.45 11.99
C ASN A 331 -5.44 -13.99 10.89
N GLU A 332 -6.66 -13.48 10.76
CA GLU A 332 -7.60 -13.89 9.70
C GLU A 332 -7.03 -13.55 8.31
N ILE A 333 -6.60 -12.31 8.10
CA ILE A 333 -6.06 -11.87 6.81
C ILE A 333 -4.76 -12.60 6.48
N THR A 334 -3.84 -12.67 7.43
CA THR A 334 -2.54 -13.31 7.21
C THR A 334 -2.68 -14.82 7.00
N ALA A 335 -3.62 -15.48 7.67
CA ALA A 335 -3.90 -16.89 7.44
C ALA A 335 -4.36 -17.17 5.99
N ILE A 336 -5.14 -16.27 5.40
CA ILE A 336 -5.47 -16.35 3.96
C ILE A 336 -4.23 -16.09 3.11
N GLN A 337 -3.48 -15.02 3.40
CA GLN A 337 -2.29 -14.62 2.64
C GLN A 337 -1.21 -15.72 2.58
N TYR A 338 -1.02 -16.47 3.68
CA TYR A 338 -0.06 -17.59 3.74
C TYR A 338 -0.68 -18.96 3.41
N GLY A 339 -1.95 -19.00 3.00
CA GLY A 339 -2.64 -20.23 2.61
C GLY A 339 -2.91 -21.21 3.76
N THR A 340 -2.83 -20.77 5.03
CA THR A 340 -3.17 -21.59 6.21
C THR A 340 -4.67 -21.68 6.44
N LYS A 341 -5.44 -20.78 5.82
CA LYS A 341 -6.90 -20.85 5.68
C LYS A 341 -7.30 -20.81 4.20
N PRO A 342 -8.44 -21.45 3.84
CA PRO A 342 -8.97 -21.36 2.48
C PRO A 342 -9.29 -19.91 2.09
N ASP A 343 -8.98 -19.56 0.85
CA ASP A 343 -9.34 -18.26 0.27
C ASP A 343 -10.82 -18.26 -0.18
N ARG A 344 -11.72 -18.08 0.77
CA ARG A 344 -13.18 -18.02 0.52
C ARG A 344 -13.63 -16.76 -0.22
N TYR A 345 -12.73 -15.81 -0.44
CA TYR A 345 -13.02 -14.52 -1.06
C TYR A 345 -12.45 -14.37 -2.46
N ASN A 346 -11.70 -15.33 -2.95
CA ASN A 346 -10.95 -15.26 -4.21
C ASN A 346 -9.97 -14.05 -4.24
N TRP A 347 -9.25 -13.84 -3.15
CA TRP A 347 -8.28 -12.76 -3.03
C TRP A 347 -6.87 -13.13 -3.52
N LEU A 348 -6.60 -14.42 -3.64
CA LEU A 348 -5.28 -14.91 -4.01
C LEU A 348 -5.21 -15.20 -5.50
N THR A 349 -4.15 -14.71 -6.12
CA THR A 349 -3.78 -15.06 -7.48
C THR A 349 -2.55 -15.95 -7.43
N CYS A 350 -2.67 -17.21 -7.86
CA CYS A 350 -1.56 -18.15 -7.92
C CYS A 350 -0.58 -17.76 -9.03
N VAL A 351 0.71 -17.96 -8.74
CA VAL A 351 1.81 -17.81 -9.68
C VAL A 351 2.34 -19.22 -9.99
N GLU A 352 2.23 -19.62 -11.24
CA GLU A 352 2.75 -20.91 -11.69
C GLU A 352 4.28 -20.89 -11.75
N LYS A 353 4.93 -21.96 -11.29
CA LYS A 353 6.38 -22.12 -11.49
C LYS A 353 6.67 -22.20 -12.98
N LYS A 354 7.48 -21.28 -13.48
CA LYS A 354 8.07 -21.45 -14.81
C LYS A 354 9.43 -22.13 -14.68
N GLN A 355 9.61 -23.21 -15.45
CA GLN A 355 10.93 -23.57 -15.89
C GLN A 355 11.28 -22.56 -17.00
N VAL A 356 12.16 -21.61 -16.70
CA VAL A 356 12.71 -20.74 -17.74
C VAL A 356 13.62 -21.64 -18.58
N GLU A 357 13.13 -22.11 -19.72
CA GLU A 357 14.02 -22.63 -20.76
C GLU A 357 14.87 -21.45 -21.22
N VAL A 358 16.15 -21.51 -20.90
CA VAL A 358 17.19 -20.53 -21.25
C VAL A 358 17.53 -20.69 -22.73
#